data_faff2fec84ee98315a461e50e8597d7c
#
_entry.id   faff2fec84ee98315a461e50e8597d7c
#
_cell.length_a   1.000
_cell.length_b   1.000
_cell.length_c   1.000
_cell.angle_alpha   90.00
_cell.angle_beta   90.00
_cell.angle_gamma   90.00
#
_symmetry.space_group_name_H-M   'P 1'
#
loop_
_entity.id
_entity.type
_entity.pdbx_description
1 polymer ?
#
loop_
_entity_poly.entity_id
_entity_poly.type
_entity_poly.pdbx_seq_one_letter_code
_entity_poly.pdbx_strand_id
1 'polypeptide(L)'
;MQGFFNIHKSINVTHHIIKLKDKIHVIISVNAKKAFDKIQQLFMINTLQKADLKGTYLNIIKAIYDKPTANIILKCEKLKAYPLKSGTRQGCPLSQLLFNRVLQVLATEIREEREIKGIQIGKEEAKFSLFADDMIIYIENPKTPPENYFTANQCIQ
;
A
#
# COMPACT_ATOMS: atom_id res chain seq x y z
N MET A 1 16.54 -4.83 -8.27
CA MET A 1 16.95 -3.46 -8.65
C MET A 1 16.03 -2.36 -8.13
N GLN A 2 14.69 -2.49 -8.14
CA GLN A 2 13.77 -1.44 -7.65
C GLN A 2 14.01 -1.01 -6.19
N GLY A 3 14.36 -1.93 -5.28
CA GLY A 3 14.64 -1.60 -3.87
C GLY A 3 15.79 -0.62 -3.69
N PHE A 4 16.88 -0.80 -4.42
CA PHE A 4 18.05 0.09 -4.36
C PHE A 4 17.70 1.52 -4.81
N PHE A 5 16.93 1.67 -5.89
CA PHE A 5 16.51 2.98 -6.38
C PHE A 5 15.59 3.71 -5.37
N ASN A 6 14.71 3.00 -4.70
CA ASN A 6 13.83 3.60 -3.70
C ASN A 6 14.58 4.05 -2.45
N ILE A 7 15.54 3.26 -1.96
CA ILE A 7 16.41 3.63 -0.83
C ILE A 7 17.26 4.85 -1.20
N HIS A 8 17.87 4.84 -2.37
CA HIS A 8 18.69 5.95 -2.84
C HIS A 8 17.86 7.25 -3.00
N LYS A 9 16.63 7.12 -3.52
CA LYS A 9 15.70 8.24 -3.60
C LYS A 9 15.37 8.79 -2.21
N SER A 10 15.08 7.93 -1.24
CA SER A 10 14.77 8.34 0.14
C SER A 10 15.95 9.06 0.80
N ILE A 11 17.16 8.56 0.62
CA ILE A 11 18.38 9.20 1.12
C ILE A 11 18.56 10.59 0.48
N ASN A 12 18.39 10.70 -0.83
CA ASN A 12 18.52 11.97 -1.55
C ASN A 12 17.48 12.99 -1.09
N VAL A 13 16.21 12.56 -0.89
CA VAL A 13 15.14 13.43 -0.36
C VAL A 13 15.52 13.92 1.03
N THR A 14 15.92 13.03 1.93
CA THR A 14 16.32 13.38 3.30
C THR A 14 17.50 14.35 3.30
N HIS A 15 18.51 14.11 2.49
CA HIS A 15 19.68 14.99 2.38
C HIS A 15 19.31 16.37 1.82
N HIS A 16 18.34 16.42 0.90
CA HIS A 16 17.82 17.68 0.36
C HIS A 16 17.07 18.48 1.42
N ILE A 17 16.20 17.81 2.20
CA ILE A 17 15.44 18.43 3.31
C ILE A 17 16.37 19.05 4.34
N ILE A 18 17.44 18.33 4.75
CA ILE A 18 18.39 18.83 5.75
C ILE A 18 19.09 20.12 5.30
N LYS A 19 19.26 20.29 3.98
CA LYS A 19 19.86 21.50 3.41
C LYS A 19 18.91 22.68 3.32
N LEU A 20 17.60 22.43 3.25
CA LEU A 20 16.57 23.46 3.15
C LEU A 20 16.11 23.86 4.56
N LYS A 21 16.60 25.02 5.05
CA LYS A 21 16.26 25.51 6.39
C LYS A 21 14.95 26.32 6.47
N ASP A 22 14.41 26.75 5.32
CA ASP A 22 13.35 27.75 5.26
C ASP A 22 11.94 27.18 5.05
N LYS A 23 11.79 25.86 4.96
CA LYS A 23 10.51 25.20 4.67
C LYS A 23 10.21 24.08 5.66
N ILE A 24 8.95 23.97 6.03
CA ILE A 24 8.48 22.84 6.85
C ILE A 24 8.27 21.63 5.96
N HIS A 25 8.96 20.55 6.29
CA HIS A 25 8.81 19.27 5.60
C HIS A 25 8.32 18.22 6.59
N VAL A 26 7.42 17.36 6.13
CA VAL A 26 6.94 16.23 6.91
C VAL A 26 7.25 14.94 6.15
N ILE A 27 7.86 14.00 6.84
CA ILE A 27 8.11 12.63 6.36
C ILE A 27 7.22 11.70 7.16
N ILE A 28 6.34 10.99 6.47
CA ILE A 28 5.42 10.04 7.06
C ILE A 28 5.84 8.65 6.63
N SER A 29 6.28 7.82 7.58
CA SER A 29 6.57 6.40 7.34
C SER A 29 5.37 5.58 7.74
N VAL A 30 4.79 4.86 6.77
CA VAL A 30 3.68 3.94 6.97
C VAL A 30 4.22 2.52 6.85
N ASN A 31 4.20 1.79 7.95
CA ASN A 31 4.55 0.37 8.00
C ASN A 31 3.26 -0.43 8.24
N ALA A 32 2.85 -1.19 7.26
CA ALA A 32 1.63 -1.99 7.34
C ALA A 32 1.93 -3.35 7.99
N LYS A 33 1.90 -3.40 9.33
CA LYS A 33 2.04 -4.68 10.06
C LYS A 33 1.03 -5.69 9.53
N LYS A 34 1.52 -6.84 9.04
CA LYS A 34 0.70 -7.93 8.48
C LYS A 34 -0.19 -7.45 7.32
N ALA A 35 0.37 -6.65 6.41
CA ALA A 35 -0.38 -6.08 5.29
C ALA A 35 -1.18 -7.12 4.51
N PHE A 36 -0.57 -8.31 4.26
CA PHE A 36 -1.23 -9.42 3.59
C PHE A 36 -2.42 -10.01 4.37
N ASP A 37 -2.39 -9.96 5.70
CA ASP A 37 -3.46 -10.52 6.55
C ASP A 37 -4.61 -9.54 6.76
N LYS A 38 -4.33 -8.23 6.64
CA LYS A 38 -5.31 -7.17 6.92
C LYS A 38 -6.06 -6.66 5.71
N ILE A 39 -5.56 -6.92 4.48
CA ILE A 39 -6.23 -6.44 3.28
C ILE A 39 -7.64 -7.02 3.18
N GLN A 40 -8.64 -6.15 3.07
CA GLN A 40 -10.01 -6.59 2.87
C GLN A 40 -10.20 -7.09 1.43
N GLN A 41 -10.78 -8.25 1.28
CA GLN A 41 -10.96 -8.91 -0.02
C GLN A 41 -11.81 -8.08 -0.99
N LEU A 42 -12.89 -7.47 -0.48
CA LEU A 42 -13.75 -6.59 -1.28
C LEU A 42 -12.98 -5.33 -1.76
N PHE A 43 -12.19 -4.73 -0.87
CA PHE A 43 -11.35 -3.59 -1.25
C PHE A 43 -10.34 -3.97 -2.34
N MET A 44 -9.67 -5.12 -2.18
CA MET A 44 -8.74 -5.65 -3.18
C MET A 44 -9.42 -5.85 -4.53
N ILE A 45 -10.58 -6.51 -4.57
CA ILE A 45 -11.33 -6.76 -5.81
C ILE A 45 -11.75 -5.44 -6.48
N ASN A 46 -12.28 -4.49 -5.71
CA ASN A 46 -12.69 -3.18 -6.22
C ASN A 46 -11.50 -2.39 -6.79
N THR A 47 -10.36 -2.43 -6.10
CA THR A 47 -9.13 -1.78 -6.55
C THR A 47 -8.59 -2.40 -7.83
N LEU A 48 -8.66 -3.74 -7.97
CA LEU A 48 -8.29 -4.43 -9.19
C LEU A 48 -9.21 -4.08 -10.37
N GLN A 49 -10.50 -3.88 -10.12
CA GLN A 49 -11.45 -3.40 -11.13
C GLN A 49 -11.12 -1.97 -11.61
N LYS A 50 -10.77 -1.08 -10.68
CA LYS A 50 -10.30 0.29 -11.00
C LYS A 50 -8.99 0.26 -11.82
N ALA A 51 -8.12 -0.72 -11.57
CA ALA A 51 -6.87 -0.93 -12.31
C ALA A 51 -7.05 -1.59 -13.70
N ASP A 52 -8.27 -1.56 -14.24
CA ASP A 52 -8.63 -2.08 -15.58
C ASP A 52 -8.44 -3.60 -15.75
N LEU A 53 -8.32 -4.35 -14.66
CA LEU A 53 -8.39 -5.80 -14.68
C LEU A 53 -9.84 -6.22 -14.97
N LYS A 54 -10.10 -6.71 -16.20
CA LYS A 54 -11.44 -7.09 -16.68
C LYS A 54 -11.45 -8.54 -17.19
N GLY A 55 -12.65 -9.04 -17.43
CA GLY A 55 -12.86 -10.32 -18.08
C GLY A 55 -12.58 -11.54 -17.20
N THR A 56 -12.17 -12.62 -17.84
CA THR A 56 -12.00 -13.94 -17.21
C THR A 56 -11.05 -13.92 -16.02
N TYR A 57 -10.00 -13.11 -16.08
CA TYR A 57 -9.00 -13.03 -15.01
C TYR A 57 -9.58 -12.48 -13.70
N LEU A 58 -10.36 -11.40 -13.79
CA LEU A 58 -11.06 -10.85 -12.64
C LEU A 58 -12.08 -11.83 -12.06
N ASN A 59 -12.80 -12.56 -12.91
CA ASN A 59 -13.77 -13.56 -12.47
C ASN A 59 -13.11 -14.72 -11.72
N ILE A 60 -11.93 -15.16 -12.17
CA ILE A 60 -11.12 -16.16 -11.46
C ILE A 60 -10.72 -15.64 -10.08
N ILE A 61 -10.21 -14.41 -10.00
CA ILE A 61 -9.83 -13.81 -8.71
C ILE A 61 -11.04 -13.71 -7.77
N LYS A 62 -12.19 -13.24 -8.29
CA LYS A 62 -13.43 -13.19 -7.51
C LYS A 62 -13.83 -14.58 -6.99
N ALA A 63 -13.75 -15.62 -7.83
CA ALA A 63 -14.07 -16.99 -7.43
C ALA A 63 -13.12 -17.54 -6.35
N ILE A 64 -11.83 -17.19 -6.41
CA ILE A 64 -10.84 -17.60 -5.40
C ILE A 64 -11.14 -16.97 -4.04
N TYR A 65 -11.60 -15.70 -4.03
CA TYR A 65 -11.88 -14.94 -2.82
C TYR A 65 -13.37 -14.87 -2.47
N ASP A 66 -14.23 -15.65 -3.14
CA ASP A 66 -15.63 -15.81 -2.75
C ASP A 66 -15.73 -16.75 -1.56
N LYS A 67 -16.18 -16.22 -0.42
CA LYS A 67 -16.36 -16.95 0.85
C LYS A 67 -15.17 -17.86 1.24
N PRO A 68 -13.92 -17.31 1.29
CA PRO A 68 -12.78 -18.12 1.62
C PRO A 68 -12.86 -18.66 3.04
N THR A 69 -12.43 -19.89 3.22
CA THR A 69 -12.41 -20.56 4.52
C THR A 69 -11.01 -21.05 4.86
N ALA A 70 -10.69 -21.10 6.14
CA ALA A 70 -9.46 -21.69 6.65
C ALA A 70 -9.76 -22.82 7.63
N ASN A 71 -8.84 -23.78 7.69
CA ASN A 71 -8.87 -24.87 8.65
C ASN A 71 -7.59 -24.86 9.47
N ILE A 72 -7.72 -25.19 10.74
CA ILE A 72 -6.56 -25.41 11.61
C ILE A 72 -6.34 -26.92 11.71
N ILE A 73 -5.10 -27.36 11.57
CA ILE A 73 -4.69 -28.74 11.81
C ILE A 73 -3.95 -28.77 13.15
N LEU A 74 -4.53 -29.48 14.11
CA LEU A 74 -3.94 -29.68 15.44
C LEU A 74 -3.75 -31.16 15.69
N LYS A 75 -2.55 -31.59 16.01
CA LYS A 75 -2.21 -33.02 16.27
C LYS A 75 -2.73 -33.97 15.18
N CYS A 76 -2.55 -33.59 13.90
CA CYS A 76 -3.04 -34.32 12.73
C CYS A 76 -4.57 -34.38 12.55
N GLU A 77 -5.33 -33.71 13.41
CA GLU A 77 -6.78 -33.57 13.25
C GLU A 77 -7.14 -32.23 12.62
N LYS A 78 -8.00 -32.27 11.61
CA LYS A 78 -8.50 -31.08 10.91
C LYS A 78 -9.71 -30.54 11.64
N LEU A 79 -9.58 -29.34 12.23
CA LEU A 79 -10.67 -28.67 12.91
C LEU A 79 -11.71 -28.11 11.91
N LYS A 80 -12.88 -27.72 12.43
CA LYS A 80 -13.96 -27.13 11.63
C LYS A 80 -13.48 -25.87 10.90
N ALA A 81 -13.82 -25.76 9.62
CA ALA A 81 -13.54 -24.59 8.81
C ALA A 81 -14.23 -23.33 9.37
N TYR A 82 -13.51 -22.20 9.34
CA TYR A 82 -14.06 -20.89 9.67
C TYR A 82 -13.89 -19.91 8.52
N PRO A 83 -14.82 -18.97 8.33
CA PRO A 83 -14.74 -18.00 7.23
C PRO A 83 -13.65 -16.98 7.48
N LEU A 84 -12.90 -16.64 6.42
CA LEU A 84 -11.93 -15.56 6.42
C LEU A 84 -12.61 -14.28 5.92
N LYS A 85 -12.52 -13.20 6.69
CA LYS A 85 -13.06 -11.88 6.32
C LYS A 85 -12.04 -10.96 5.67
N SER A 86 -10.77 -11.23 5.88
CA SER A 86 -9.65 -10.44 5.36
C SER A 86 -8.44 -11.33 5.08
N GLY A 87 -7.46 -10.75 4.42
CA GLY A 87 -6.19 -11.36 4.15
C GLY A 87 -6.11 -12.07 2.80
N THR A 88 -4.88 -12.22 2.36
CA THR A 88 -4.49 -13.01 1.21
C THR A 88 -3.62 -14.17 1.66
N ARG A 89 -3.61 -15.27 0.92
CA ARG A 89 -2.85 -16.46 1.30
C ARG A 89 -1.34 -16.18 1.26
N GLN A 90 -0.68 -16.23 2.41
CA GLN A 90 0.78 -16.11 2.48
C GLN A 90 1.46 -17.28 1.73
N GLY A 91 2.58 -16.99 1.06
CA GLY A 91 3.31 -17.96 0.25
C GLY A 91 2.68 -18.29 -1.11
N CYS A 92 1.56 -17.66 -1.47
CA CYS A 92 0.96 -17.79 -2.78
C CYS A 92 1.50 -16.70 -3.72
N PRO A 93 2.10 -17.05 -4.88
CA PRO A 93 2.61 -16.06 -5.85
C PRO A 93 1.52 -15.07 -6.33
N LEU A 94 0.28 -15.56 -6.47
CA LEU A 94 -0.86 -14.73 -6.85
C LEU A 94 -1.14 -13.64 -5.82
N SER A 95 -1.07 -13.94 -4.53
CA SER A 95 -1.30 -12.98 -3.44
C SER A 95 -0.33 -11.81 -3.50
N GLN A 96 0.94 -12.08 -3.79
CA GLN A 96 1.96 -11.04 -3.93
C GLN A 96 1.70 -10.14 -5.14
N LEU A 97 1.31 -10.73 -6.28
CA LEU A 97 0.94 -9.95 -7.46
C LEU A 97 -0.27 -9.05 -7.22
N LEU A 98 -1.31 -9.58 -6.58
CA LEU A 98 -2.52 -8.82 -6.26
C LEU A 98 -2.22 -7.69 -5.29
N PHE A 99 -1.44 -7.96 -4.24
CA PHE A 99 -1.02 -6.95 -3.28
C PHE A 99 -0.22 -5.82 -3.94
N ASN A 100 0.76 -6.16 -4.78
CA ASN A 100 1.54 -5.15 -5.51
C ASN A 100 0.66 -4.30 -6.43
N ARG A 101 -0.38 -4.88 -7.05
CA ARG A 101 -1.33 -4.12 -7.87
C ARG A 101 -2.17 -3.16 -7.03
N VAL A 102 -2.62 -3.58 -5.86
CA VAL A 102 -3.35 -2.70 -4.92
C VAL A 102 -2.46 -1.54 -4.48
N LEU A 103 -1.22 -1.81 -4.10
CA LEU A 103 -0.26 -0.76 -3.74
C LEU A 103 0.02 0.20 -4.90
N GLN A 104 0.08 -0.30 -6.14
CA GLN A 104 0.29 0.53 -7.32
C GLN A 104 -0.88 1.51 -7.54
N VAL A 105 -2.13 1.07 -7.33
CA VAL A 105 -3.30 1.96 -7.45
C VAL A 105 -3.28 3.03 -6.36
N LEU A 106 -3.02 2.64 -5.10
CA LEU A 106 -2.87 3.59 -4.00
C LEU A 106 -1.75 4.61 -4.28
N ALA A 107 -0.63 4.14 -4.81
CA ALA A 107 0.47 4.99 -5.19
C ALA A 107 0.09 5.99 -6.30
N THR A 108 -0.75 5.59 -7.25
CA THR A 108 -1.25 6.47 -8.31
C THR A 108 -2.20 7.52 -7.73
N GLU A 109 -3.14 7.12 -6.87
CA GLU A 109 -4.06 8.04 -6.20
C GLU A 109 -3.30 9.10 -5.37
N ILE A 110 -2.25 8.71 -4.64
CA ILE A 110 -1.39 9.66 -3.89
C ILE A 110 -0.65 10.62 -4.84
N ARG A 111 -0.20 10.16 -6.00
CA ARG A 111 0.47 11.02 -6.99
C ARG A 111 -0.48 12.07 -7.58
N GLU A 112 -1.70 11.67 -7.86
CA GLU A 112 -2.71 12.53 -8.48
C GLU A 112 -3.34 13.50 -7.49
N GLU A 113 -3.21 13.23 -6.18
CA GLU A 113 -3.74 14.11 -5.13
C GLU A 113 -3.02 15.47 -5.13
N ARG A 114 -3.78 16.52 -5.47
CA ARG A 114 -3.25 17.89 -5.61
C ARG A 114 -2.99 18.59 -4.28
N GLU A 115 -3.66 18.17 -3.23
CA GLU A 115 -3.47 18.74 -1.89
C GLU A 115 -2.15 18.32 -1.27
N ILE A 116 -1.62 17.16 -1.66
CA ILE A 116 -0.33 16.65 -1.24
C ILE A 116 0.75 17.17 -2.19
N LYS A 117 1.45 18.22 -1.76
CA LYS A 117 2.64 18.70 -2.45
C LYS A 117 3.85 17.89 -2.01
N GLY A 118 4.49 17.23 -2.96
CA GLY A 118 5.75 16.53 -2.74
C GLY A 118 6.93 17.48 -2.62
N ILE A 119 8.07 16.94 -2.23
CA ILE A 119 9.31 17.71 -2.12
C ILE A 119 9.95 17.85 -3.49
N GLN A 120 10.19 19.10 -3.90
CA GLN A 120 10.82 19.39 -5.18
C GLN A 120 12.34 19.21 -5.11
N ILE A 121 12.89 18.27 -5.88
CA ILE A 121 14.32 18.03 -6.01
C ILE A 121 14.74 18.30 -7.45
N GLY A 122 15.30 19.47 -7.70
CA GLY A 122 15.59 19.90 -9.07
C GLY A 122 14.32 20.01 -9.91
N LYS A 123 14.20 19.19 -10.97
CA LYS A 123 13.03 19.13 -11.85
C LYS A 123 11.99 18.07 -11.46
N GLU A 124 12.29 17.23 -10.49
CA GLU A 124 11.43 16.12 -10.09
C GLU A 124 10.75 16.40 -8.75
N GLU A 125 9.47 16.05 -8.66
CA GLU A 125 8.71 16.08 -7.43
C GLU A 125 8.71 14.68 -6.79
N ALA A 126 9.17 14.60 -5.54
CA ALA A 126 9.15 13.39 -4.75
C ALA A 126 7.96 13.43 -3.78
N LYS A 127 6.86 12.72 -4.08
CA LYS A 127 5.70 12.60 -3.18
C LYS A 127 5.79 11.38 -2.28
N PHE A 128 6.28 10.25 -2.78
CA PHE A 128 6.39 9.03 -1.99
C PHE A 128 7.48 8.09 -2.51
N SER A 129 7.90 7.18 -1.65
CA SER A 129 8.71 6.00 -1.96
C SER A 129 8.02 4.76 -1.43
N LEU A 130 8.01 3.69 -2.23
CA LEU A 130 7.41 2.42 -1.88
C LEU A 130 8.50 1.34 -1.87
N PHE A 131 8.58 0.58 -0.78
CA PHE A 131 9.50 -0.54 -0.66
C PHE A 131 8.77 -1.72 -0.01
N ALA A 132 8.48 -2.75 -0.80
CA ALA A 132 7.64 -3.88 -0.40
C ALA A 132 6.28 -3.41 0.16
N ASP A 133 6.03 -3.60 1.45
CA ASP A 133 4.85 -3.18 2.20
C ASP A 133 5.05 -1.84 2.95
N ASP A 134 6.27 -1.33 2.97
CA ASP A 134 6.58 -0.03 3.58
C ASP A 134 6.40 1.12 2.59
N MET A 135 5.75 2.18 3.03
CA MET A 135 5.55 3.39 2.26
C MET A 135 6.06 4.61 3.03
N ILE A 136 6.79 5.49 2.33
CA ILE A 136 7.23 6.77 2.87
C ILE A 136 6.60 7.87 2.03
N ILE A 137 5.87 8.77 2.67
CA ILE A 137 5.25 9.94 2.04
C ILE A 137 6.04 11.18 2.43
N TYR A 138 6.32 12.03 1.46
CA TYR A 138 7.05 13.29 1.62
C TYR A 138 6.11 14.45 1.33
N ILE A 139 5.97 15.37 2.29
CA ILE A 139 5.06 16.51 2.17
C ILE A 139 5.83 17.80 2.41
N GLU A 140 5.72 18.73 1.46
CA GLU A 140 6.25 20.08 1.58
C GLU A 140 5.13 21.03 2.03
N ASN A 141 5.37 21.81 3.10
CA ASN A 141 4.44 22.79 3.66
C ASN A 141 3.01 22.24 3.89
N PRO A 142 2.83 21.29 4.81
CA PRO A 142 1.52 20.73 5.10
C PRO A 142 0.56 21.84 5.55
N LYS A 143 -0.60 21.97 4.88
CA LYS A 143 -1.64 22.95 5.22
C LYS A 143 -2.40 22.57 6.50
N THR A 144 -2.37 21.29 6.85
CA THR A 144 -3.07 20.70 8.00
C THR A 144 -2.09 19.94 8.89
N PRO A 145 -2.36 19.79 10.20
CA PRO A 145 -1.54 18.95 11.07
C PRO A 145 -1.42 17.53 10.52
N PRO A 146 -0.27 16.87 10.70
CA PRO A 146 -0.02 15.54 10.13
C PRO A 146 -1.03 14.47 10.55
N GLU A 147 -1.72 14.66 11.67
CA GLU A 147 -2.78 13.77 12.16
C GLU A 147 -3.97 13.63 11.19
N ASN A 148 -4.29 14.67 10.44
CA ASN A 148 -5.43 14.70 9.53
C ASN A 148 -5.17 14.03 8.17
N TYR A 149 -3.91 13.79 7.80
CA TYR A 149 -3.57 13.03 6.59
C TYR A 149 -3.80 11.52 6.75
N PHE A 150 -4.05 11.04 7.98
CA PHE A 150 -4.25 9.62 8.28
C PHE A 150 -5.71 9.20 8.42
N THR A 151 -6.67 10.10 8.25
CA THR A 151 -8.10 9.71 8.20
C THR A 151 -8.40 8.82 6.99
N ALA A 152 -7.51 8.73 6.00
CA ALA A 152 -7.54 7.72 4.94
C ALA A 152 -7.31 6.28 5.46
N ASN A 153 -6.87 6.10 6.72
CA ASN A 153 -6.73 4.79 7.37
C ASN A 153 -8.05 4.06 7.63
N GLN A 154 -9.20 4.67 7.41
CA GLN A 154 -10.49 3.99 7.51
C GLN A 154 -10.76 3.01 6.35
N CYS A 155 -9.96 3.03 5.30
CA CYS A 155 -10.10 2.10 4.18
C CYS A 155 -9.30 0.79 4.35
N ILE A 156 -8.47 0.68 5.41
CA ILE A 156 -7.61 -0.50 5.66
C ILE A 156 -7.99 -1.23 6.97
N GLN A 157 -9.03 -0.77 7.67
CA GLN A 157 -9.58 -1.50 8.83
C GLN A 157 -10.65 -2.50 8.42
#